data_c76601f48488815d9c2402f9ac14a397
#
_entry.id   c76601f48488815d9c2402f9ac14a397
#
_cell.length_a   1.000
_cell.length_b   1.000
_cell.length_c   1.000
_cell.angle_alpha   90.00
_cell.angle_beta   90.00
_cell.angle_gamma   90.00
#
_symmetry.space_group_name_H-M   'P 1'
#
loop_
_entity.id
_entity.type
_entity.pdbx_description
1 polymer ?
#
loop_
_entity_poly.entity_id
_entity_poly.type
_entity_poly.pdbx_seq_one_letter_code
_entity_poly.pdbx_strand_id
1 'polypeptide(L)'
;CLLVTQRVWGTDSWGKLDKAREVAELVGATTVVVHPPFRWQREYAKNFEKGISELNTNSPVGFTVENMYPWRAGPGSFPAYSPDWDIRKQDYENVTLDFSHTAVSRTDPMEMMRDFGERLKHIHLADGTDSPADEHLVPGRGTQPVREGLEFLKNSGFTGNIIAEITTRSATDRDERI
;
A
#
# COMPACT_ATOMS: atom_id res chain seq x y z
N CYS A 1 -0.20 -7.38 2.29
CA CYS A 1 -0.78 -6.91 1.01
C CYS A 1 -1.37 -8.06 0.21
N LEU A 2 -2.54 -7.87 -0.44
CA LEU A 2 -3.18 -8.89 -1.27
C LEU A 2 -2.93 -8.62 -2.76
N LEU A 3 -2.08 -9.43 -3.38
CA LEU A 3 -1.89 -9.44 -4.83
C LEU A 3 -2.99 -10.27 -5.50
N VAL A 4 -4.01 -9.62 -6.01
CA VAL A 4 -5.15 -10.29 -6.68
C VAL A 4 -4.74 -11.04 -7.96
N THR A 5 -3.54 -10.81 -8.48
CA THR A 5 -2.97 -11.56 -9.61
C THR A 5 -2.49 -12.95 -9.26
N GLN A 6 -2.20 -13.23 -7.98
CA GLN A 6 -1.80 -14.57 -7.56
C GLN A 6 -2.99 -15.53 -7.63
N ARG A 7 -2.72 -16.80 -7.92
CA ARG A 7 -3.76 -17.85 -8.03
C ARG A 7 -4.23 -18.43 -6.70
N VAL A 8 -3.72 -17.90 -5.59
CA VAL A 8 -4.22 -18.24 -4.26
C VAL A 8 -5.69 -17.83 -4.18
N TRP A 9 -6.56 -18.73 -3.69
CA TRP A 9 -8.01 -18.54 -3.61
C TRP A 9 -8.73 -18.32 -4.95
N GLY A 10 -8.17 -18.88 -6.05
CA GLY A 10 -8.82 -18.86 -7.36
C GLY A 10 -8.35 -17.73 -8.27
N THR A 11 -9.12 -17.41 -9.28
CA THR A 11 -8.81 -16.43 -10.34
C THR A 11 -9.71 -15.20 -10.31
N ASP A 12 -10.86 -15.26 -9.63
CA ASP A 12 -11.77 -14.14 -9.47
C ASP A 12 -11.22 -13.12 -8.46
N SER A 13 -11.04 -11.88 -8.90
CA SER A 13 -10.46 -10.81 -8.08
C SER A 13 -11.37 -10.45 -6.89
N TRP A 14 -12.67 -10.34 -7.11
CA TRP A 14 -13.61 -10.00 -6.05
C TRP A 14 -13.77 -11.13 -5.03
N GLY A 15 -13.84 -12.37 -5.51
CA GLY A 15 -13.86 -13.53 -4.63
C GLY A 15 -12.62 -13.65 -3.74
N LYS A 16 -11.46 -13.18 -4.22
CA LYS A 16 -10.24 -13.10 -3.39
C LYS A 16 -10.35 -12.05 -2.29
N LEU A 17 -10.93 -10.89 -2.58
CA LEU A 17 -11.16 -9.85 -1.56
C LEU A 17 -12.15 -10.33 -0.51
N ASP A 18 -13.20 -11.04 -0.91
CA ASP A 18 -14.13 -11.69 0.02
C ASP A 18 -13.41 -12.70 0.94
N LYS A 19 -12.55 -13.53 0.37
CA LYS A 19 -11.74 -14.46 1.17
C LYS A 19 -10.77 -13.74 2.11
N ALA A 20 -10.17 -12.65 1.68
CA ALA A 20 -9.32 -11.84 2.55
C ALA A 20 -10.13 -11.24 3.71
N ARG A 21 -11.36 -10.78 3.45
CA ARG A 21 -12.29 -10.31 4.48
C ARG A 21 -12.59 -11.41 5.50
N GLU A 22 -13.03 -12.61 5.02
CA GLU A 22 -13.31 -13.75 5.89
C GLU A 22 -12.11 -14.11 6.79
N VAL A 23 -10.91 -14.13 6.23
CA VAL A 23 -9.68 -14.41 7.00
C VAL A 23 -9.40 -13.29 8.01
N ALA A 24 -9.55 -12.03 7.61
CA ALA A 24 -9.34 -10.89 8.49
C ALA A 24 -10.31 -10.95 9.69
N GLU A 25 -11.59 -11.22 9.46
CA GLU A 25 -12.60 -11.41 10.51
C GLU A 25 -12.23 -12.57 11.44
N LEU A 26 -11.79 -13.70 10.88
CA LEU A 26 -11.40 -14.89 11.64
C LEU A 26 -10.24 -14.63 12.60
N VAL A 27 -9.25 -13.85 12.16
CA VAL A 27 -8.05 -13.54 12.97
C VAL A 27 -8.18 -12.24 13.76
N GLY A 28 -9.31 -11.55 13.67
CA GLY A 28 -9.56 -10.29 14.35
C GLY A 28 -8.79 -9.10 13.76
N ALA A 29 -8.35 -9.19 12.50
CA ALA A 29 -7.72 -8.06 11.81
C ALA A 29 -8.79 -7.04 11.39
N THR A 30 -8.47 -5.76 11.53
CA THR A 30 -9.38 -4.65 11.20
C THR A 30 -9.18 -4.09 9.80
N THR A 31 -8.12 -4.50 9.12
CA THR A 31 -7.69 -3.89 7.85
C THR A 31 -7.21 -4.95 6.86
N VAL A 32 -7.62 -4.80 5.61
CA VAL A 32 -7.07 -5.50 4.45
C VAL A 32 -6.50 -4.46 3.49
N VAL A 33 -5.19 -4.56 3.21
CA VAL A 33 -4.52 -3.68 2.24
C VAL A 33 -4.61 -4.28 0.85
N VAL A 34 -4.99 -3.46 -0.13
CA VAL A 34 -5.14 -3.88 -1.52
C VAL A 34 -4.39 -2.93 -2.45
N HIS A 35 -3.77 -3.49 -3.49
CA HIS A 35 -3.20 -2.69 -4.57
C HIS A 35 -4.28 -2.25 -5.55
N PRO A 36 -4.15 -1.08 -6.19
CA PRO A 36 -4.91 -0.76 -7.37
C PRO A 36 -4.76 -1.85 -8.43
N PRO A 37 -5.78 -2.10 -9.25
CA PRO A 37 -5.70 -3.10 -10.30
C PRO A 37 -4.66 -2.73 -11.36
N PHE A 38 -4.14 -3.74 -12.04
CA PHE A 38 -3.35 -3.49 -13.24
C PHE A 38 -4.23 -3.11 -14.43
N ARG A 39 -3.72 -2.30 -15.34
CA ARG A 39 -4.44 -1.81 -16.53
C ARG A 39 -4.99 -2.92 -17.43
N TRP A 40 -4.38 -4.10 -17.42
CA TRP A 40 -4.86 -5.26 -18.20
C TRP A 40 -6.00 -6.03 -17.51
N GLN A 41 -6.30 -5.76 -16.24
CA GLN A 41 -7.44 -6.33 -15.50
C GLN A 41 -8.72 -5.49 -15.74
N ARG A 42 -9.10 -5.31 -17.01
CA ARG A 42 -10.05 -4.30 -17.49
C ARG A 42 -11.35 -4.22 -16.71
N GLU A 43 -12.04 -5.35 -16.52
CA GLU A 43 -13.34 -5.38 -15.81
C GLU A 43 -13.16 -5.08 -14.32
N TYR A 44 -12.11 -5.62 -13.69
CA TYR A 44 -11.80 -5.36 -12.30
C TYR A 44 -11.42 -3.89 -12.10
N ALA A 45 -10.58 -3.34 -12.97
CA ALA A 45 -10.16 -1.93 -12.93
C ALA A 45 -11.34 -0.95 -13.09
N LYS A 46 -12.26 -1.25 -14.01
CA LYS A 46 -13.44 -0.40 -14.26
C LYS A 46 -14.36 -0.28 -13.05
N ASN A 47 -14.46 -1.34 -12.25
CA ASN A 47 -15.39 -1.41 -11.13
C ASN A 47 -14.68 -1.27 -9.76
N PHE A 48 -13.36 -1.04 -9.75
CA PHE A 48 -12.55 -1.15 -8.53
C PHE A 48 -12.96 -0.15 -7.45
N GLU A 49 -13.03 1.13 -7.77
CA GLU A 49 -13.36 2.18 -6.81
C GLU A 49 -14.73 1.94 -6.16
N LYS A 50 -15.74 1.68 -7.00
CA LYS A 50 -17.08 1.36 -6.51
C LYS A 50 -17.10 0.08 -5.67
N GLY A 51 -16.42 -0.97 -6.11
CA GLY A 51 -16.37 -2.25 -5.39
C GLY A 51 -15.65 -2.15 -4.05
N ILE A 52 -14.59 -1.34 -3.94
CA ILE A 52 -13.91 -1.09 -2.66
C ILE A 52 -14.82 -0.30 -1.71
N SER A 53 -15.55 0.71 -2.21
CA SER A 53 -16.53 1.45 -1.40
C SER A 53 -17.67 0.54 -0.90
N GLU A 54 -18.18 -0.36 -1.76
CA GLU A 54 -19.19 -1.35 -1.36
C GLU A 54 -18.67 -2.32 -0.30
N LEU A 55 -17.42 -2.78 -0.42
CA LEU A 55 -16.77 -3.63 0.61
C LEU A 55 -16.63 -2.90 1.93
N ASN A 56 -16.18 -1.63 1.92
CA ASN A 56 -16.06 -0.83 3.13
C ASN A 56 -17.42 -0.56 3.81
N THR A 57 -18.47 -0.36 3.03
CA THR A 57 -19.83 -0.14 3.56
C THR A 57 -20.42 -1.41 4.20
N ASN A 58 -20.13 -2.58 3.63
CA ASN A 58 -20.78 -3.85 4.00
C ASN A 58 -19.91 -4.77 4.88
N SER A 59 -18.75 -4.30 5.33
CA SER A 59 -17.81 -5.10 6.12
C SER A 59 -17.35 -4.36 7.37
N PRO A 60 -17.14 -5.06 8.50
CA PRO A 60 -16.46 -4.49 9.66
C PRO A 60 -14.94 -4.33 9.43
N VAL A 61 -14.40 -4.95 8.39
CA VAL A 61 -12.99 -4.85 8.00
C VAL A 61 -12.81 -3.74 6.98
N GLY A 62 -11.93 -2.79 7.25
CA GLY A 62 -11.60 -1.71 6.33
C GLY A 62 -10.68 -2.18 5.20
N PHE A 63 -11.10 -1.94 3.96
CA PHE A 63 -10.23 -2.12 2.79
C PHE A 63 -9.50 -0.81 2.50
N THR A 64 -8.18 -0.82 2.55
CA THR A 64 -7.34 0.34 2.31
C THR A 64 -6.57 0.17 1.00
N VAL A 65 -6.65 1.16 0.13
CA VAL A 65 -5.95 1.14 -1.15
C VAL A 65 -4.56 1.75 -0.99
N GLU A 66 -3.56 1.05 -1.49
CA GLU A 66 -2.16 1.41 -1.33
C GLU A 66 -1.63 2.24 -2.50
N ASN A 67 -0.84 3.29 -2.21
CA ASN A 67 -0.08 3.96 -3.25
C ASN A 67 0.95 3.01 -3.85
N MET A 68 1.07 3.06 -5.17
CA MET A 68 2.04 2.25 -5.91
C MET A 68 3.11 3.16 -6.54
N TYR A 69 3.76 2.65 -7.56
CA TYR A 69 4.79 3.36 -8.30
C TYR A 69 4.73 3.01 -9.81
N PRO A 70 5.22 3.89 -10.69
CA PRO A 70 5.32 3.58 -12.11
C PRO A 70 6.41 2.54 -12.34
N TRP A 71 6.13 1.53 -13.16
CA TRP A 71 7.17 0.59 -13.54
C TRP A 71 8.21 1.26 -14.44
N ARG A 72 9.47 1.04 -14.16
CA ARG A 72 10.57 1.59 -14.93
C ARG A 72 11.15 0.52 -15.85
N ALA A 73 11.30 0.86 -17.14
CA ALA A 73 11.93 0.01 -18.15
C ALA A 73 12.96 0.86 -18.92
N GLY A 74 14.23 0.68 -18.63
CA GLY A 74 15.30 1.51 -19.19
C GLY A 74 15.12 2.99 -18.84
N PRO A 75 15.18 3.92 -19.81
CA PRO A 75 15.03 5.36 -19.54
C PRO A 75 13.58 5.81 -19.37
N GLY A 76 12.59 4.92 -19.59
CA GLY A 76 11.17 5.24 -19.53
C GLY A 76 10.48 4.69 -18.30
N SER A 77 9.30 5.25 -18.01
CA SER A 77 8.37 4.72 -17.00
C SER A 77 7.06 4.33 -17.67
N PHE A 78 6.40 3.28 -17.13
CA PHE A 78 5.15 2.76 -17.61
C PHE A 78 4.13 2.73 -16.46
N PRO A 79 2.97 3.39 -16.59
CA PRO A 79 1.91 3.33 -15.59
C PRO A 79 1.20 1.98 -15.70
N ALA A 80 1.59 1.03 -14.85
CA ALA A 80 1.02 -0.32 -14.84
C ALA A 80 -0.35 -0.38 -14.18
N TYR A 81 -0.63 0.53 -13.25
CA TYR A 81 -1.84 0.53 -12.43
C TYR A 81 -2.98 1.38 -13.03
N SER A 82 -4.21 1.08 -12.64
CA SER A 82 -5.42 1.76 -13.11
C SER A 82 -6.26 2.22 -11.90
N PRO A 83 -6.78 3.44 -11.86
CA PRO A 83 -6.58 4.49 -12.90
C PRO A 83 -5.17 5.05 -12.89
N ASP A 84 -4.48 5.03 -11.74
CA ASP A 84 -3.11 5.51 -11.55
C ASP A 84 -2.39 4.73 -10.45
N TRP A 85 -1.07 4.84 -10.37
CA TRP A 85 -0.24 4.40 -9.25
C TRP A 85 -0.28 5.41 -8.09
N ASP A 86 -0.46 6.69 -8.40
CA ASP A 86 -0.70 7.77 -7.43
C ASP A 86 -2.18 7.90 -7.14
N ILE A 87 -2.58 7.40 -6.00
CA ILE A 87 -3.99 7.29 -5.61
C ILE A 87 -4.56 8.56 -4.95
N ARG A 88 -3.81 9.66 -4.89
CA ARG A 88 -4.27 10.90 -4.23
C ARG A 88 -5.53 11.48 -4.85
N LYS A 89 -5.72 11.29 -6.16
CA LYS A 89 -6.84 11.85 -6.94
C LYS A 89 -8.09 10.97 -6.98
N GLN A 90 -8.02 9.76 -6.44
CA GLN A 90 -9.15 8.84 -6.39
C GLN A 90 -9.93 9.02 -5.08
N ASP A 91 -11.23 8.71 -5.13
CA ASP A 91 -12.17 8.84 -4.00
C ASP A 91 -12.18 7.60 -3.10
N TYR A 92 -11.00 7.04 -2.79
CA TYR A 92 -10.91 5.97 -1.82
C TYR A 92 -11.11 6.51 -0.39
N GLU A 93 -12.04 5.93 0.35
CA GLU A 93 -12.34 6.29 1.74
C GLU A 93 -11.17 5.98 2.68
N ASN A 94 -10.49 4.88 2.43
CA ASN A 94 -9.37 4.41 3.23
C ASN A 94 -8.16 4.16 2.33
N VAL A 95 -7.02 4.70 2.71
CA VAL A 95 -5.77 4.56 1.97
C VAL A 95 -4.63 4.09 2.85
N THR A 96 -3.69 3.40 2.22
CA THR A 96 -2.39 3.00 2.79
C THR A 96 -1.28 3.81 2.14
N LEU A 97 -0.37 4.33 2.95
CA LEU A 97 0.90 4.88 2.46
C LEU A 97 2.01 3.85 2.68
N ASP A 98 2.71 3.52 1.60
CA ASP A 98 3.96 2.75 1.64
C ASP A 98 5.15 3.67 1.34
N PHE A 99 6.12 3.70 2.26
CA PHE A 99 7.32 4.52 2.16
C PHE A 99 8.31 4.01 1.11
N SER A 100 8.41 2.69 0.89
CA SER A 100 9.26 2.13 -0.15
C SER A 100 8.73 2.52 -1.54
N HIS A 101 7.41 2.49 -1.72
CA HIS A 101 6.76 2.91 -2.95
C HIS A 101 6.95 4.40 -3.24
N THR A 102 6.98 5.25 -2.21
CA THR A 102 7.29 6.67 -2.39
C THR A 102 8.73 6.89 -2.82
N ALA A 103 9.68 6.09 -2.33
CA ALA A 103 11.06 6.12 -2.79
C ALA A 103 11.18 5.75 -4.28
N VAL A 104 10.57 4.64 -4.70
CA VAL A 104 10.57 4.20 -6.11
C VAL A 104 9.93 5.23 -7.03
N SER A 105 8.79 5.79 -6.63
CA SER A 105 8.06 6.79 -7.41
C SER A 105 8.70 8.18 -7.39
N ARG A 106 9.62 8.42 -6.44
CA ARG A 106 10.23 9.74 -6.17
C ARG A 106 9.19 10.80 -5.79
N THR A 107 8.17 10.38 -5.04
CA THR A 107 7.17 11.29 -4.46
C THR A 107 7.55 11.62 -3.01
N ASP A 108 7.16 12.81 -2.56
CA ASP A 108 7.33 13.19 -1.16
C ASP A 108 6.26 12.50 -0.29
N PRO A 109 6.63 11.54 0.60
CA PRO A 109 5.65 10.89 1.47
C PRO A 109 5.00 11.87 2.46
N MET A 110 5.68 12.96 2.83
CA MET A 110 5.12 13.97 3.71
C MET A 110 4.00 14.77 3.04
N GLU A 111 4.17 15.10 1.75
CA GLU A 111 3.11 15.70 0.94
C GLU A 111 1.95 14.72 0.80
N MET A 112 2.23 13.47 0.46
CA MET A 112 1.21 12.43 0.27
C MET A 112 0.40 12.18 1.56
N MET A 113 1.03 12.15 2.74
CA MET A 113 0.33 12.03 4.03
C MET A 113 -0.62 13.22 4.28
N ARG A 114 -0.18 14.45 3.94
CA ARG A 114 -1.04 15.63 4.07
C ARG A 114 -2.24 15.57 3.14
N ASP A 115 -2.03 15.15 1.89
CA ASP A 115 -3.09 15.02 0.88
C ASP A 115 -4.11 13.93 1.23
N PHE A 116 -3.65 12.83 1.81
CA PHE A 116 -4.53 11.76 2.28
C PHE A 116 -5.38 12.19 3.48
N GLY A 117 -4.81 12.96 4.41
CA GLY A 117 -5.52 13.46 5.59
C GLY A 117 -6.21 12.34 6.36
N GLU A 118 -7.49 12.51 6.64
CA GLU A 118 -8.29 11.54 7.41
C GLU A 118 -8.51 10.20 6.71
N ARG A 119 -8.31 10.14 5.39
CA ARG A 119 -8.37 8.88 4.62
C ARG A 119 -7.21 7.95 4.90
N LEU A 120 -6.09 8.45 5.44
CA LEU A 120 -4.93 7.64 5.81
C LEU A 120 -5.27 6.73 7.00
N LYS A 121 -5.32 5.43 6.79
CA LYS A 121 -5.69 4.43 7.80
C LYS A 121 -4.61 3.41 8.08
N HIS A 122 -3.64 3.30 7.18
CA HIS A 122 -2.60 2.29 7.27
C HIS A 122 -1.27 2.82 6.74
N ILE A 123 -0.18 2.40 7.35
CA ILE A 123 1.19 2.72 6.93
C ILE A 123 1.96 1.41 6.77
N HIS A 124 2.56 1.21 5.61
CA HIS A 124 3.68 0.30 5.43
C HIS A 124 4.98 1.07 5.69
N LEU A 125 5.56 0.79 6.84
CA LEU A 125 6.78 1.44 7.29
C LEU A 125 7.98 0.67 6.75
N ALA A 126 8.61 1.24 5.77
CA ALA A 126 9.86 0.78 5.18
C ALA A 126 10.74 1.99 4.88
N ASP A 127 11.89 1.76 4.30
CA ASP A 127 12.74 2.79 3.72
C ASP A 127 13.10 2.37 2.30
N GLY A 128 13.63 3.27 1.53
CA GLY A 128 14.09 3.03 0.18
C GLY A 128 14.98 4.17 -0.31
N THR A 129 15.66 3.93 -1.39
CA THR A 129 16.48 4.93 -2.07
C THR A 129 15.76 5.37 -3.35
N ASP A 130 16.41 6.21 -4.16
CA ASP A 130 15.92 6.55 -5.50
C ASP A 130 16.05 5.39 -6.52
N SER A 131 16.28 4.18 -6.03
CA SER A 131 16.36 2.94 -6.83
C SER A 131 15.06 2.72 -7.62
N PRO A 132 15.15 2.15 -8.82
CA PRO A 132 13.94 1.69 -9.53
C PRO A 132 13.33 0.40 -8.94
N ALA A 133 14.03 -0.23 -8.00
CA ALA A 133 13.57 -1.42 -7.31
C ALA A 133 12.81 -1.04 -6.04
N ASP A 134 11.76 -1.79 -5.76
CA ASP A 134 11.04 -1.74 -4.49
C ASP A 134 11.87 -2.47 -3.43
N GLU A 135 12.56 -1.69 -2.58
CA GLU A 135 13.64 -2.20 -1.75
C GLU A 135 13.18 -2.69 -0.38
N HIS A 136 12.14 -2.09 0.19
CA HIS A 136 11.65 -2.36 1.53
C HIS A 136 12.78 -2.43 2.57
N LEU A 137 13.62 -1.38 2.59
CA LEU A 137 14.75 -1.30 3.51
C LEU A 137 14.26 -1.09 4.95
N VAL A 138 15.09 -1.52 5.89
CA VAL A 138 14.89 -1.17 7.30
C VAL A 138 14.93 0.36 7.44
N PRO A 139 14.01 0.98 8.21
CA PRO A 139 14.02 2.41 8.49
C PRO A 139 15.39 2.95 8.91
N GLY A 140 15.83 4.00 8.26
CA GLY A 140 17.15 4.62 8.45
C GLY A 140 18.27 4.06 7.56
N ARG A 141 17.96 3.11 6.66
CA ARG A 141 18.92 2.57 5.68
C ARG A 141 18.71 3.12 4.26
N GLY A 142 17.70 3.93 4.06
CA GLY A 142 17.41 4.62 2.80
C GLY A 142 17.48 6.14 2.96
N THR A 143 16.67 6.81 2.18
CA THR A 143 16.62 8.28 2.11
C THR A 143 15.24 8.85 2.46
N GLN A 144 14.28 7.99 2.81
CA GLN A 144 12.94 8.43 3.11
C GLN A 144 12.88 9.14 4.47
N PRO A 145 12.05 10.19 4.62
CA PRO A 145 11.90 10.93 5.88
C PRO A 145 11.05 10.17 6.89
N VAL A 146 11.48 8.93 7.24
CA VAL A 146 10.70 8.02 8.09
C VAL A 146 10.47 8.60 9.49
N ARG A 147 11.49 9.23 10.08
CA ARG A 147 11.38 9.86 11.40
C ARG A 147 10.35 10.98 11.39
N GLU A 148 10.47 11.87 10.42
CA GLU A 148 9.58 13.02 10.23
C GLU A 148 8.15 12.55 9.97
N GLY A 149 8.00 11.47 9.21
CA GLY A 149 6.71 10.81 8.97
C GLY A 149 6.06 10.30 10.25
N LEU A 150 6.82 9.59 11.10
CA LEU A 150 6.31 9.10 12.39
C LEU A 150 5.96 10.25 13.36
N GLU A 151 6.75 11.32 13.37
CA GLU A 151 6.45 12.52 14.15
C GLU A 151 5.18 13.22 13.64
N PHE A 152 4.99 13.31 12.33
CA PHE A 152 3.77 13.83 11.72
C PHE A 152 2.54 13.01 12.12
N LEU A 153 2.59 11.68 12.00
CA LEU A 153 1.49 10.79 12.40
C LEU A 153 1.13 10.95 13.87
N LYS A 154 2.13 11.00 14.74
CA LYS A 154 1.92 11.25 16.19
C LYS A 154 1.22 12.59 16.44
N ASN A 155 1.68 13.65 15.78
CA ASN A 155 1.18 15.02 16.02
C ASN A 155 -0.21 15.23 15.39
N SER A 156 -0.56 14.50 14.32
CA SER A 156 -1.88 14.55 13.68
C SER A 156 -2.95 13.72 14.42
N GLY A 157 -2.56 12.96 15.44
CA GLY A 157 -3.49 12.08 16.15
C GLY A 157 -3.88 10.85 15.34
N PHE A 158 -3.00 10.37 14.46
CA PHE A 158 -3.24 9.16 13.66
C PHE A 158 -3.55 7.96 14.56
N THR A 159 -4.64 7.26 14.24
CA THR A 159 -5.14 6.10 14.99
C THR A 159 -5.13 4.80 14.19
N GLY A 160 -4.61 4.86 12.96
CA GLY A 160 -4.50 3.70 12.08
C GLY A 160 -3.35 2.76 12.46
N ASN A 161 -3.10 1.78 11.60
CA ASN A 161 -2.05 0.79 11.82
C ASN A 161 -0.72 1.23 11.17
N ILE A 162 0.39 0.95 11.85
CA ILE A 162 1.74 1.11 11.31
C ILE A 162 2.39 -0.28 11.33
N ILE A 163 2.66 -0.82 10.14
CA ILE A 163 3.23 -2.16 9.96
C ILE A 163 4.60 -2.03 9.30
N ALA A 164 5.62 -2.59 9.93
CA ALA A 164 6.94 -2.69 9.30
C ALA A 164 6.89 -3.72 8.16
N GLU A 165 6.98 -3.24 6.92
CA GLU A 165 7.08 -4.08 5.73
C GLU A 165 8.52 -4.01 5.19
N ILE A 166 9.40 -4.79 5.79
CA ILE A 166 10.83 -4.74 5.53
C ILE A 166 11.37 -6.06 4.99
N THR A 167 12.37 -5.98 4.10
CA THR A 167 13.10 -7.16 3.67
C THR A 167 14.29 -7.40 4.59
N THR A 168 14.41 -8.66 5.07
CA THR A 168 15.56 -9.09 5.87
C THR A 168 16.49 -10.03 5.08
N ARG A 169 16.34 -10.09 3.76
CA ARG A 169 17.13 -11.01 2.90
C ARG A 169 18.63 -10.69 2.92
N SER A 170 18.98 -9.44 3.12
CA SER A 170 20.37 -8.98 3.21
C SER A 170 20.92 -8.94 4.64
N ALA A 171 20.11 -9.31 5.63
CA ALA A 171 20.55 -9.34 7.02
C ALA A 171 21.64 -10.40 7.23
N THR A 172 22.75 -10.00 7.85
CA THR A 172 23.94 -10.83 8.04
C THR A 172 23.83 -11.72 9.28
N ASP A 173 23.02 -11.32 10.24
CA ASP A 173 22.80 -12.05 11.49
C ASP A 173 21.35 -11.94 11.99
N ARG A 174 21.07 -12.56 13.15
CA ARG A 174 19.76 -12.58 13.75
C ARG A 174 19.33 -11.22 14.28
N ASP A 175 20.27 -10.47 14.86
CA ASP A 175 19.95 -9.19 15.50
C ASP A 175 19.60 -8.12 14.45
N GLU A 176 20.13 -8.27 13.25
CA GLU A 176 19.78 -7.42 12.10
C GLU A 176 18.37 -7.73 11.53
N ARG A 177 17.77 -8.88 11.90
CA ARG A 177 16.43 -9.31 11.45
C ARG A 177 15.30 -8.96 12.41
N ILE A 178 15.64 -8.48 13.59
CA ILE A 178 14.72 -8.06 14.64
C ILE A 178 14.66 -6.54 14.68
#